data_0eec86a941726479dfd437b64b6c3562
#
_entry.id   0eec86a941726479dfd437b64b6c3562
#
_cell.length_a   1.000
_cell.length_b   1.000
_cell.length_c   1.000
_cell.angle_alpha   90.00
_cell.angle_beta   90.00
_cell.angle_gamma   90.00
#
_symmetry.space_group_name_H-M   'P 1'
#
loop_
_entity.id
_entity.type
_entity.pdbx_description
1 polymer ?
#
loop_
_entity_poly.entity_id
_entity_poly.type
_entity_poly.pdbx_seq_one_letter_code
_entity_poly.pdbx_strand_id
1 'polypeptide(L)'
;LAYGENLSVVRAADTSTVKNSVAGNSAIIIKSRDDYEMNYMNMQATTNAGMFACKYPGDIANGLRVAVFAANDSTAFANWTYSTSFNGYPSTSAYANTRGGANDSMHIVVVDTQSGTFSGTPNTILERFSYVSKASDAKNDDGSSNYYVNVLNERSEYIYAIHHAQNTSTYAADTSTWGNTANGVAFSQGNVSYLLTFSG
;
A
#
# COMPACT_ATOMS: atom_id res chain seq x y z
N LEU A 1 6.12 -10.67 44.54
CA LEU A 1 5.96 -10.52 43.09
C LEU A 1 4.73 -11.30 42.70
N ALA A 2 3.61 -10.60 42.43
CA ALA A 2 2.42 -11.22 41.84
C ALA A 2 2.62 -11.25 40.31
N TYR A 3 2.74 -12.45 39.77
CA TYR A 3 2.67 -12.63 38.33
C TYR A 3 1.18 -12.69 37.93
N GLY A 4 0.67 -11.64 37.34
CA GLY A 4 -0.67 -11.69 36.76
C GLY A 4 -0.66 -12.59 35.52
N GLU A 5 -1.55 -13.56 35.47
CA GLU A 5 -1.68 -14.46 34.32
C GLU A 5 -2.22 -13.75 33.07
N ASN A 6 -2.84 -12.58 33.24
CA ASN A 6 -3.42 -11.79 32.14
C ASN A 6 -3.07 -10.32 32.32
N LEU A 7 -2.30 -9.77 31.39
CA LEU A 7 -2.05 -8.32 31.31
C LEU A 7 -2.98 -7.72 30.23
N SER A 8 -3.93 -6.90 30.67
CA SER A 8 -4.74 -6.10 29.76
C SER A 8 -4.14 -4.70 29.63
N VAL A 9 -3.71 -4.34 28.42
CA VAL A 9 -3.22 -3.01 28.10
C VAL A 9 -4.28 -2.29 27.29
N VAL A 10 -4.77 -1.17 27.80
CA VAL A 10 -5.71 -0.29 27.08
C VAL A 10 -4.98 0.97 26.70
N ARG A 11 -4.96 1.27 25.41
CA ARG A 11 -4.47 2.54 24.90
C ARG A 11 -5.55 3.59 25.04
N ALA A 12 -5.34 4.57 25.90
CA ALA A 12 -6.16 5.77 25.95
C ALA A 12 -5.63 6.77 24.89
N ALA A 13 -6.41 7.04 23.86
CA ALA A 13 -6.08 8.05 22.86
C ALA A 13 -7.31 8.91 22.62
N ASP A 14 -7.10 10.22 22.50
CA ASP A 14 -8.14 11.15 22.07
C ASP A 14 -8.34 10.97 20.56
N THR A 15 -9.38 10.24 20.18
CA THR A 15 -9.72 9.97 18.78
C THR A 15 -10.21 11.21 18.02
N SER A 16 -10.43 12.34 18.70
CA SER A 16 -10.73 13.60 18.02
C SER A 16 -9.49 14.27 17.43
N THR A 17 -8.32 13.99 18.01
CA THR A 17 -7.05 14.61 17.64
C THR A 17 -6.03 13.64 17.06
N VAL A 18 -6.00 12.39 17.52
CA VAL A 18 -5.04 11.39 17.07
C VAL A 18 -5.60 10.59 15.89
N LYS A 19 -5.08 10.87 14.72
CA LYS A 19 -5.49 10.24 13.44
C LYS A 19 -4.35 9.40 12.86
N ASN A 20 -4.70 8.53 11.90
CA ASN A 20 -3.72 7.84 11.09
C ASN A 20 -3.25 8.76 9.97
N SER A 21 -1.96 9.00 9.88
CA SER A 21 -1.37 9.72 8.75
C SER A 21 -1.63 8.97 7.46
N VAL A 22 -1.85 9.71 6.39
CA VAL A 22 -2.20 9.17 5.08
C VAL A 22 -1.23 9.65 4.02
N ALA A 23 -1.13 8.90 2.94
CA ALA A 23 -0.42 9.31 1.75
C ALA A 23 -1.29 10.23 0.88
N GLY A 24 -1.83 11.30 1.48
CA GLY A 24 -2.75 12.27 0.89
C GLY A 24 -2.86 13.52 1.75
N ASN A 25 -3.94 14.29 1.55
CA ASN A 25 -4.09 15.60 2.19
C ASN A 25 -4.99 15.62 3.44
N SER A 26 -5.62 14.50 3.78
CA SER A 26 -6.58 14.44 4.89
C SER A 26 -6.38 13.19 5.72
N ALA A 27 -5.87 13.35 6.93
CA ALA A 27 -5.74 12.26 7.89
C ALA A 27 -7.10 11.63 8.23
N ILE A 28 -7.11 10.32 8.44
CA ILE A 28 -8.31 9.55 8.78
C ILE A 28 -8.14 8.84 10.12
N ILE A 29 -9.24 8.33 10.68
CA ILE A 29 -9.20 7.53 11.91
C ILE A 29 -9.50 6.08 11.55
N ILE A 30 -8.52 5.21 11.78
CA ILE A 30 -8.67 3.76 11.73
C ILE A 30 -8.42 3.25 13.16
N LYS A 31 -9.47 2.80 13.82
CA LYS A 31 -9.42 2.44 15.25
C LYS A 31 -8.83 1.06 15.51
N SER A 32 -9.03 0.15 14.58
CA SER A 32 -8.59 -1.24 14.66
C SER A 32 -8.50 -1.86 13.25
N ARG A 33 -8.00 -3.08 13.16
CA ARG A 33 -8.03 -3.86 11.93
C ARG A 33 -9.47 -4.12 11.47
N ASP A 34 -10.38 -4.45 12.39
CA ASP A 34 -11.80 -4.67 12.07
C ASP A 34 -12.44 -3.40 11.50
N ASP A 35 -12.13 -2.24 12.07
CA ASP A 35 -12.59 -0.94 11.55
C ASP A 35 -12.08 -0.68 10.12
N TYR A 36 -10.81 -1.02 9.85
CA TYR A 36 -10.25 -0.95 8.50
C TYR A 36 -10.99 -1.87 7.53
N GLU A 37 -11.17 -3.13 7.91
CA GLU A 37 -11.82 -4.13 7.06
C GLU A 37 -13.28 -3.79 6.74
N MET A 38 -14.01 -3.24 7.71
CA MET A 38 -15.42 -2.83 7.52
C MET A 38 -15.58 -1.54 6.72
N ASN A 39 -14.70 -0.54 6.92
CA ASN A 39 -14.96 0.81 6.46
C ASN A 39 -14.00 1.30 5.37
N TYR A 40 -12.80 0.71 5.22
CA TYR A 40 -11.75 1.23 4.34
C TYR A 40 -11.23 0.24 3.31
N MET A 41 -11.28 -1.07 3.59
CA MET A 41 -10.72 -2.10 2.71
C MET A 41 -11.42 -2.17 1.34
N ASN A 42 -12.67 -1.70 1.24
CA ASN A 42 -13.43 -1.61 0.00
C ASN A 42 -13.06 -0.38 -0.87
N MET A 43 -11.95 0.27 -0.58
CA MET A 43 -11.45 1.42 -1.34
C MET A 43 -12.40 2.62 -1.38
N GLN A 44 -13.17 2.83 -0.32
CA GLN A 44 -14.15 3.93 -0.20
C GLN A 44 -13.67 5.07 0.72
N ALA A 45 -12.36 5.17 0.95
CA ALA A 45 -11.85 6.31 1.69
C ALA A 45 -12.21 7.64 0.99
N THR A 46 -12.37 8.69 1.80
CA THR A 46 -12.68 10.01 1.28
C THR A 46 -11.64 10.47 0.26
N THR A 47 -12.07 11.19 -0.75
CA THR A 47 -11.34 11.56 -1.95
C THR A 47 -9.95 12.21 -1.76
N ASN A 48 -9.60 12.61 -0.55
CA ASN A 48 -8.32 13.29 -0.27
C ASN A 48 -7.35 12.47 0.61
N ALA A 49 -7.70 11.24 0.99
CA ALA A 49 -6.86 10.45 1.87
C ALA A 49 -5.69 9.73 1.17
N GLY A 50 -5.67 9.70 -0.16
CA GLY A 50 -4.62 9.03 -0.94
C GLY A 50 -4.73 7.51 -0.94
N MET A 51 -3.66 6.81 -1.38
CA MET A 51 -3.67 5.36 -1.55
C MET A 51 -3.52 4.57 -0.25
N PHE A 52 -2.77 5.10 0.70
CA PHE A 52 -2.33 4.35 1.88
C PHE A 52 -2.56 5.15 3.15
N ALA A 53 -2.86 4.45 4.22
CA ALA A 53 -2.86 4.96 5.59
C ALA A 53 -1.86 4.19 6.44
N CYS A 54 -1.21 4.87 7.38
CA CYS A 54 -0.35 4.21 8.34
C CYS A 54 -1.17 3.42 9.37
N LYS A 55 -0.67 2.24 9.77
CA LYS A 55 -1.26 1.43 10.84
C LYS A 55 -1.07 2.06 12.23
N TYR A 56 -0.07 2.92 12.37
CA TYR A 56 0.21 3.62 13.63
C TYR A 56 -0.42 5.02 13.60
N PRO A 57 -1.37 5.31 14.48
CA PRO A 57 -1.94 6.65 14.57
C PRO A 57 -0.97 7.64 15.24
N GLY A 58 -1.08 8.91 14.85
CA GLY A 58 -0.24 10.01 15.32
C GLY A 58 0.94 10.30 14.40
N ASP A 59 1.71 11.32 14.77
CA ASP A 59 2.77 11.92 13.95
C ASP A 59 3.93 10.98 13.59
N ILE A 60 4.06 9.85 14.27
CA ILE A 60 5.11 8.86 13.98
C ILE A 60 5.07 8.41 12.53
N ALA A 61 3.89 8.35 11.95
CA ALA A 61 3.69 7.93 10.57
C ALA A 61 4.23 8.91 9.54
N ASN A 62 4.44 10.18 9.91
CA ASN A 62 5.08 11.16 9.03
C ASN A 62 6.53 10.77 8.68
N GLY A 63 7.09 9.83 9.43
CA GLY A 63 8.36 9.17 9.15
C GLY A 63 8.34 8.14 8.02
N LEU A 64 7.19 7.85 7.38
CA LEU A 64 7.09 6.85 6.33
C LEU A 64 7.01 7.46 4.93
N ARG A 65 7.51 6.71 3.97
CA ARG A 65 7.23 6.88 2.54
C ARG A 65 6.85 5.55 1.92
N VAL A 66 5.99 5.59 0.91
CA VAL A 66 5.68 4.43 0.08
C VAL A 66 6.04 4.75 -1.36
N ALA A 67 6.88 3.92 -1.95
CA ALA A 67 7.19 3.97 -3.37
C ALA A 67 6.48 2.83 -4.09
N VAL A 68 5.80 3.15 -5.18
CA VAL A 68 5.07 2.19 -6.03
C VAL A 68 5.63 2.28 -7.43
N PHE A 69 5.87 1.12 -8.05
CA PHE A 69 6.15 1.02 -9.47
C PHE A 69 5.09 0.13 -10.12
N ALA A 70 4.29 0.69 -11.01
CA ALA A 70 3.06 0.06 -11.50
C ALA A 70 3.03 -0.17 -13.02
N ALA A 71 4.10 0.18 -13.75
CA ALA A 71 4.14 0.10 -15.20
C ALA A 71 4.92 -1.12 -15.71
N ASN A 72 4.50 -1.63 -16.85
CA ASN A 72 5.21 -2.62 -17.64
C ASN A 72 6.26 -1.91 -18.54
N ASP A 73 7.25 -1.28 -17.91
CA ASP A 73 8.29 -0.49 -18.58
C ASP A 73 9.65 -0.77 -17.96
N SER A 74 10.47 -1.54 -18.68
CA SER A 74 11.80 -1.93 -18.25
C SER A 74 12.78 -0.75 -18.17
N THR A 75 12.63 0.24 -19.05
CA THR A 75 13.50 1.43 -19.08
C THR A 75 13.23 2.35 -17.90
N ALA A 76 11.96 2.63 -17.65
CA ALA A 76 11.56 3.41 -16.49
C ALA A 76 11.91 2.68 -15.18
N PHE A 77 11.76 1.35 -15.15
CA PHE A 77 12.13 0.55 -13.99
C PHE A 77 13.63 0.64 -13.67
N ALA A 78 14.48 0.57 -14.67
CA ALA A 78 15.93 0.67 -14.48
C ALA A 78 16.34 2.02 -13.84
N ASN A 79 15.57 3.07 -14.07
CA ASN A 79 15.78 4.40 -13.50
C ASN A 79 15.05 4.61 -12.16
N TRP A 80 14.24 3.67 -11.72
CA TRP A 80 13.54 3.77 -10.45
C TRP A 80 14.49 3.51 -9.28
N THR A 81 14.48 4.38 -8.28
CA THR A 81 15.41 4.36 -7.13
C THR A 81 15.50 3.00 -6.44
N TYR A 82 14.41 2.23 -6.42
CA TYR A 82 14.33 0.96 -5.71
C TYR A 82 14.43 -0.27 -6.63
N SER A 83 14.77 -0.08 -7.90
CA SER A 83 14.83 -1.16 -8.90
C SER A 83 15.75 -2.33 -8.49
N THR A 84 16.89 -2.03 -7.89
CA THR A 84 17.88 -3.04 -7.43
C THR A 84 17.35 -3.92 -6.30
N SER A 85 16.22 -3.58 -5.69
CA SER A 85 15.58 -4.36 -4.63
C SER A 85 14.66 -5.46 -5.16
N PHE A 86 14.50 -5.58 -6.47
CA PHE A 86 13.61 -6.51 -7.14
C PHE A 86 14.32 -7.24 -8.28
N ASN A 87 13.83 -8.42 -8.63
CA ASN A 87 14.45 -9.25 -9.68
C ASN A 87 14.11 -8.82 -11.12
N GLY A 88 13.24 -7.84 -11.31
CA GLY A 88 12.83 -7.32 -12.61
C GLY A 88 11.64 -6.38 -12.48
N TYR A 89 11.24 -5.78 -13.59
CA TYR A 89 10.08 -4.88 -13.64
C TYR A 89 8.76 -5.65 -13.56
N PRO A 90 7.70 -5.06 -13.02
CA PRO A 90 6.38 -5.70 -12.98
C PRO A 90 5.78 -5.72 -14.39
N SER A 91 5.13 -6.82 -14.73
CA SER A 91 4.51 -7.02 -16.03
C SER A 91 3.12 -7.67 -15.87
N THR A 92 2.76 -8.56 -16.76
CA THR A 92 1.54 -9.35 -16.64
C THR A 92 1.84 -10.61 -15.84
N SER A 93 1.09 -10.86 -14.79
CA SER A 93 1.20 -12.11 -14.02
C SER A 93 0.69 -13.32 -14.83
N ALA A 94 1.17 -14.52 -14.49
CA ALA A 94 0.65 -15.74 -15.08
C ALA A 94 -0.87 -15.89 -14.85
N TYR A 95 -1.34 -15.48 -13.66
CA TYR A 95 -2.76 -15.50 -13.32
C TYR A 95 -3.61 -14.65 -14.26
N ALA A 96 -3.21 -13.39 -14.49
CA ALA A 96 -3.92 -12.49 -15.40
C ALA A 96 -3.81 -12.94 -16.86
N ASN A 97 -2.61 -13.35 -17.28
CA ASN A 97 -2.36 -13.78 -18.67
C ASN A 97 -3.27 -14.95 -19.09
N THR A 98 -3.45 -15.95 -18.23
CA THR A 98 -4.34 -17.11 -18.51
C THR A 98 -5.82 -16.73 -18.59
N ARG A 99 -6.20 -15.52 -18.14
CA ARG A 99 -7.55 -14.96 -18.16
C ARG A 99 -7.72 -13.85 -19.20
N GLY A 100 -6.73 -13.66 -20.07
CA GLY A 100 -6.75 -12.60 -21.08
C GLY A 100 -6.53 -11.20 -20.51
N GLY A 101 -6.11 -11.08 -19.24
CA GLY A 101 -5.73 -9.82 -18.62
C GLY A 101 -4.29 -9.43 -18.92
N ALA A 102 -3.91 -8.19 -18.64
CA ALA A 102 -2.57 -7.67 -18.85
C ALA A 102 -2.20 -6.56 -17.85
N ASN A 103 -0.89 -6.38 -17.60
CA ASN A 103 -0.30 -5.27 -16.83
C ASN A 103 -0.82 -5.18 -15.39
N ASP A 104 -1.17 -6.29 -14.80
CA ASP A 104 -1.75 -6.34 -13.47
C ASP A 104 -0.72 -6.19 -12.33
N SER A 105 0.54 -6.56 -12.57
CA SER A 105 1.56 -6.57 -11.51
C SER A 105 2.09 -5.18 -11.18
N MET A 106 2.54 -5.02 -9.92
CA MET A 106 3.26 -3.83 -9.44
C MET A 106 4.19 -4.18 -8.27
N HIS A 107 5.12 -3.27 -7.99
CA HIS A 107 5.99 -3.32 -6.81
C HIS A 107 5.63 -2.23 -5.83
N ILE A 108 5.69 -2.54 -4.54
CA ILE A 108 5.47 -1.59 -3.45
C ILE A 108 6.63 -1.69 -2.47
N VAL A 109 7.16 -0.54 -2.06
CA VAL A 109 8.25 -0.42 -1.07
C VAL A 109 7.81 0.54 0.02
N VAL A 110 7.91 0.11 1.27
CA VAL A 110 7.75 0.98 2.44
C VAL A 110 9.13 1.37 2.94
N VAL A 111 9.35 2.67 3.07
CA VAL A 111 10.67 3.24 3.37
C VAL A 111 10.57 4.15 4.58
N ASP A 112 11.52 4.03 5.50
CA ASP A 112 11.75 5.02 6.55
C ASP A 112 12.26 6.32 5.93
N THR A 113 11.79 7.47 6.40
CA THR A 113 12.23 8.76 5.85
C THR A 113 13.64 9.14 6.30
N GLN A 114 14.04 10.35 5.93
CA GLN A 114 15.35 10.89 6.32
C GLN A 114 15.58 11.00 7.83
N SER A 115 14.52 10.93 8.64
CA SER A 115 14.63 10.95 10.11
C SER A 115 14.98 9.59 10.72
N GLY A 116 14.80 8.49 9.97
CA GLY A 116 15.05 7.14 10.51
C GLY A 116 14.15 6.79 11.68
N THR A 117 12.90 7.21 11.66
CA THR A 117 11.96 7.12 12.79
C THR A 117 11.69 5.69 13.23
N PHE A 118 11.64 4.75 12.30
CA PHE A 118 11.29 3.35 12.55
C PHE A 118 12.51 2.44 12.68
N SER A 119 13.53 2.69 11.86
CA SER A 119 14.72 1.81 11.78
C SER A 119 15.95 2.37 12.48
N GLY A 120 15.93 3.63 12.87
CA GLY A 120 17.11 4.35 13.35
C GLY A 120 18.07 4.79 12.24
N THR A 121 17.82 4.37 10.98
CA THR A 121 18.68 4.70 9.84
C THR A 121 17.84 5.29 8.71
N PRO A 122 18.13 6.53 8.28
CA PRO A 122 17.40 7.18 7.20
C PRO A 122 17.40 6.39 5.88
N ASN A 123 16.28 6.44 5.17
CA ASN A 123 16.06 5.81 3.87
C ASN A 123 16.17 4.28 3.86
N THR A 124 16.02 3.64 5.02
CA THR A 124 15.97 2.19 5.12
C THR A 124 14.66 1.65 4.52
N ILE A 125 14.77 0.62 3.70
CA ILE A 125 13.61 -0.14 3.24
C ILE A 125 13.10 -0.99 4.39
N LEU A 126 11.86 -0.73 4.82
CA LEU A 126 11.21 -1.48 5.89
C LEU A 126 10.50 -2.72 5.33
N GLU A 127 9.78 -2.57 4.22
CA GLU A 127 9.04 -3.66 3.58
C GLU A 127 9.13 -3.58 2.06
N ARG A 128 9.03 -4.76 1.42
CA ARG A 128 8.96 -4.91 -0.05
C ARG A 128 7.86 -5.89 -0.41
N PHE A 129 7.01 -5.50 -1.35
CA PHE A 129 5.98 -6.34 -1.92
C PHE A 129 6.23 -6.45 -3.42
N SER A 130 6.71 -7.62 -3.84
CA SER A 130 7.11 -7.89 -5.21
C SER A 130 5.96 -8.50 -5.99
N TYR A 131 5.70 -7.99 -7.20
CA TYR A 131 4.73 -8.55 -8.14
C TYR A 131 3.32 -8.74 -7.57
N VAL A 132 2.90 -7.86 -6.65
CA VAL A 132 1.51 -7.84 -6.18
C VAL A 132 0.60 -7.36 -7.30
N SER A 133 -0.62 -7.87 -7.34
CA SER A 133 -1.55 -7.65 -8.45
C SER A 133 -2.55 -6.55 -8.16
N LYS A 134 -2.92 -5.81 -9.20
CA LYS A 134 -4.06 -4.86 -9.21
C LYS A 134 -5.40 -5.58 -9.34
N ALA A 135 -5.40 -6.86 -9.80
CA ALA A 135 -6.60 -7.66 -9.96
C ALA A 135 -7.11 -8.18 -8.61
N SER A 136 -8.39 -7.95 -8.31
CA SER A 136 -9.00 -8.32 -7.02
C SER A 136 -9.10 -9.83 -6.79
N ASP A 137 -9.14 -10.61 -7.86
CA ASP A 137 -9.22 -12.07 -7.84
C ASP A 137 -7.85 -12.76 -8.01
N ALA A 138 -6.75 -11.99 -8.10
CA ALA A 138 -5.42 -12.55 -8.33
C ALA A 138 -4.98 -13.48 -7.20
N LYS A 139 -4.36 -14.58 -7.61
CA LYS A 139 -3.82 -15.61 -6.71
C LYS A 139 -2.39 -15.98 -7.06
N ASN A 140 -1.64 -16.34 -6.04
CA ASN A 140 -0.36 -17.03 -6.14
C ASN A 140 -0.58 -18.52 -6.47
N ASP A 141 0.49 -19.21 -6.79
CA ASP A 141 0.46 -20.65 -7.10
C ASP A 141 -0.01 -21.53 -5.94
N ASP A 142 0.16 -21.07 -4.71
CA ASP A 142 -0.32 -21.72 -3.49
C ASP A 142 -1.80 -21.46 -3.19
N GLY A 143 -2.48 -20.65 -4.03
CA GLY A 143 -3.88 -20.27 -3.88
C GLY A 143 -4.13 -19.07 -2.96
N SER A 144 -3.11 -18.54 -2.29
CA SER A 144 -3.23 -17.32 -1.49
C SER A 144 -3.54 -16.09 -2.37
N SER A 145 -4.16 -15.07 -1.79
CA SER A 145 -4.44 -13.82 -2.51
C SER A 145 -3.14 -13.11 -2.89
N ASN A 146 -3.04 -12.69 -4.15
CA ASN A 146 -1.99 -11.77 -4.62
C ASN A 146 -2.52 -10.36 -4.90
N TYR A 147 -3.76 -10.09 -4.60
CA TYR A 147 -4.33 -8.74 -4.69
C TYR A 147 -3.64 -7.83 -3.68
N TYR A 148 -3.07 -6.72 -4.14
CA TYR A 148 -2.21 -5.87 -3.31
C TYR A 148 -2.89 -5.39 -2.02
N VAL A 149 -4.21 -5.16 -2.03
CA VAL A 149 -4.98 -4.73 -0.86
C VAL A 149 -4.96 -5.80 0.22
N ASN A 150 -5.24 -7.06 -0.18
CA ASN A 150 -5.24 -8.20 0.75
C ASN A 150 -3.83 -8.46 1.27
N VAL A 151 -2.83 -8.43 0.36
CA VAL A 151 -1.41 -8.64 0.72
C VAL A 151 -0.95 -7.61 1.74
N LEU A 152 -1.28 -6.33 1.55
CA LEU A 152 -0.92 -5.27 2.50
C LEU A 152 -1.67 -5.40 3.83
N ASN A 153 -2.97 -5.75 3.80
CA ASN A 153 -3.72 -5.97 5.02
C ASN A 153 -3.12 -7.09 5.88
N GLU A 154 -2.77 -8.20 5.23
CA GLU A 154 -2.28 -9.40 5.90
C GLU A 154 -0.81 -9.33 6.32
N ARG A 155 0.04 -8.73 5.49
CA ARG A 155 1.50 -8.86 5.61
C ARG A 155 2.24 -7.58 5.95
N SER A 156 1.69 -6.40 5.64
CA SER A 156 2.34 -5.15 6.03
C SER A 156 2.18 -4.88 7.52
N GLU A 157 3.24 -4.48 8.18
CA GLU A 157 3.19 -3.99 9.56
C GLU A 157 2.96 -2.48 9.64
N TYR A 158 3.18 -1.76 8.54
CA TYR A 158 3.20 -0.30 8.54
C TYR A 158 2.01 0.36 7.88
N ILE A 159 1.44 -0.24 6.82
CA ILE A 159 0.45 0.44 5.99
C ILE A 159 -0.80 -0.40 5.69
N TYR A 160 -1.91 0.31 5.51
CA TYR A 160 -3.13 -0.18 4.88
C TYR A 160 -3.30 0.46 3.49
N ALA A 161 -3.84 -0.28 2.54
CA ALA A 161 -4.36 0.29 1.30
C ALA A 161 -5.79 0.78 1.53
N ILE A 162 -6.06 2.06 1.29
CA ILE A 162 -7.37 2.69 1.57
C ILE A 162 -8.05 3.24 0.33
N HIS A 163 -7.32 3.37 -0.77
CA HIS A 163 -7.85 3.78 -2.06
C HIS A 163 -6.96 3.28 -3.21
N HIS A 164 -7.52 3.13 -4.42
CA HIS A 164 -6.71 3.03 -5.62
C HIS A 164 -6.07 4.39 -5.93
N ALA A 165 -4.92 4.39 -6.63
CA ALA A 165 -4.35 5.64 -7.10
C ALA A 165 -5.40 6.38 -7.95
N GLN A 166 -5.74 7.59 -7.56
CA GLN A 166 -6.73 8.40 -8.25
C GLN A 166 -6.05 9.59 -8.92
N ASN A 167 -6.73 10.10 -9.95
CA ASN A 167 -6.37 11.33 -10.62
C ASN A 167 -6.58 12.53 -9.68
N THR A 168 -5.64 12.72 -8.78
CA THR A 168 -5.45 13.97 -8.03
C THR A 168 -4.23 14.68 -8.60
N SER A 169 -4.01 15.93 -8.26
CA SER A 169 -2.79 16.65 -8.66
C SER A 169 -1.48 15.93 -8.28
N THR A 170 -1.56 15.00 -7.34
CA THR A 170 -0.44 14.20 -6.85
C THR A 170 -0.40 12.79 -7.48
N TYR A 171 -1.56 12.28 -7.95
CA TYR A 171 -1.74 10.92 -8.50
C TYR A 171 -2.49 10.98 -9.82
N ALA A 172 -1.95 11.64 -10.81
CA ALA A 172 -2.59 11.92 -12.10
C ALA A 172 -2.79 10.67 -12.99
N ALA A 173 -3.05 9.51 -12.40
CA ALA A 173 -3.16 8.26 -13.10
C ALA A 173 -4.59 7.79 -13.25
N ASP A 174 -4.94 7.32 -14.42
CA ASP A 174 -6.14 6.51 -14.60
C ASP A 174 -5.92 5.14 -13.94
N THR A 175 -6.62 4.89 -12.85
CA THR A 175 -6.64 3.60 -12.15
C THR A 175 -8.03 2.98 -12.13
N SER A 176 -8.88 3.37 -13.08
CA SER A 176 -10.25 2.92 -13.19
C SER A 176 -10.41 1.40 -13.31
N THR A 177 -9.35 0.69 -13.76
CA THR A 177 -9.33 -0.77 -13.87
C THR A 177 -8.82 -1.48 -12.63
N TRP A 178 -8.19 -0.77 -11.68
CA TRP A 178 -7.67 -1.39 -10.46
C TRP A 178 -8.81 -1.91 -9.59
N GLY A 179 -8.65 -3.08 -9.03
CA GLY A 179 -9.69 -3.75 -8.26
C GLY A 179 -10.70 -4.55 -9.10
N ASN A 180 -10.66 -4.46 -10.43
CA ASN A 180 -11.43 -5.36 -11.28
C ASN A 180 -10.86 -6.78 -11.20
N THR A 181 -11.64 -7.77 -11.67
CA THR A 181 -11.14 -9.14 -11.89
C THR A 181 -10.21 -9.18 -13.09
N ALA A 182 -9.32 -10.18 -13.15
CA ALA A 182 -8.33 -10.30 -14.24
C ALA A 182 -8.95 -10.65 -15.59
N ASN A 183 -10.21 -11.06 -15.64
CA ASN A 183 -10.85 -11.61 -16.84
C ASN A 183 -10.97 -10.57 -17.97
N GLY A 184 -10.10 -10.65 -18.96
CA GLY A 184 -10.06 -9.78 -20.14
C GLY A 184 -9.67 -8.32 -19.87
N VAL A 185 -9.15 -8.01 -18.70
CA VAL A 185 -8.84 -6.62 -18.30
C VAL A 185 -7.36 -6.30 -18.53
N ALA A 186 -7.10 -5.30 -19.39
CA ALA A 186 -5.81 -4.64 -19.44
C ALA A 186 -5.76 -3.56 -18.34
N PHE A 187 -5.00 -3.83 -17.28
CA PHE A 187 -4.92 -2.90 -16.15
C PHE A 187 -4.17 -1.63 -16.51
N SER A 188 -4.75 -0.50 -16.14
CA SER A 188 -4.09 0.79 -16.25
C SER A 188 -2.76 0.76 -15.48
N GLN A 189 -1.72 1.28 -16.13
CA GLN A 189 -0.40 1.36 -15.53
C GLN A 189 -0.24 2.58 -14.64
N GLY A 190 -1.19 3.49 -14.70
CA GLY A 190 -1.14 4.73 -13.96
C GLY A 190 0.06 5.60 -14.33
N ASN A 191 0.53 6.41 -13.40
CA ASN A 191 1.88 6.93 -13.49
C ASN A 191 2.87 5.79 -13.32
N VAL A 192 3.96 5.81 -14.05
CA VAL A 192 4.98 4.76 -14.07
C VAL A 192 5.45 4.43 -12.65
N SER A 193 5.69 5.46 -11.84
CA SER A 193 6.05 5.33 -10.44
C SER A 193 5.46 6.44 -9.58
N TYR A 194 5.22 6.12 -8.31
CA TYR A 194 4.74 7.05 -7.30
C TYR A 194 5.69 7.07 -6.12
N LEU A 195 5.90 8.24 -5.54
CA LEU A 195 6.55 8.39 -4.24
C LEU A 195 5.60 9.17 -3.34
N LEU A 196 5.08 8.50 -2.34
CA LEU A 196 4.04 8.98 -1.46
C LEU A 196 4.62 9.23 -0.07
N THR A 197 4.50 10.46 0.42
CA THR A 197 4.86 10.84 1.79
C THR A 197 3.62 10.88 2.65
N PHE A 198 3.76 10.48 3.89
CA PHE A 198 2.68 10.51 4.86
C PHE A 198 2.64 11.86 5.57
N SER A 199 1.42 12.33 5.81
CA SER A 199 1.13 13.49 6.66
C SER A 199 -0.17 13.28 7.43
N GLY A 200 -0.24 13.77 8.66
CA GLY A 200 -1.40 13.68 9.53
C GLY A 200 -1.41 14.73 10.62
#